data_12633be673bee0ee77aa9dc2a826eacb
#
_entry.id   12633be673bee0ee77aa9dc2a826eacb
#
_cell.length_a   1.000
_cell.length_b   1.000
_cell.length_c   1.000
_cell.angle_alpha   90.00
_cell.angle_beta   90.00
_cell.angle_gamma   90.00
#
_symmetry.space_group_name_H-M   'P 1'
#
loop_
_entity.id
_entity.type
_entity.pdbx_description
1 polymer ?
#
loop_
_entity_poly.entity_id
_entity_poly.type
_entity_poly.pdbx_seq_one_letter_code
_entity_poly.pdbx_strand_id
1 'polypeptide(L)'
;PGTYGTITGASDYLLMAYGDGRESALSAGYMMEQVVLRATSMGLGTCWIAATFRGGDFDRGQTWPDGESLKIISPVGGPASRKSLRDRLTSAFARSGTRKPFGELFFDGSFGVPLSEESLFGESLAMLRLAPSSVNSQPWRAVVCDSTVHFYCKSAKPLYILDSGIGLCHFHLAENAIGAVGEFVELADFPVPPADLRY
;
A
#
# COMPACT_ATOMS: atom_id res chain seq x y z
N PRO A 1 23.17 -0.74 8.44
CA PRO A 1 22.73 -0.89 9.79
C PRO A 1 21.34 -1.54 9.84
N GLY A 2 21.16 -2.52 10.74
CA GLY A 2 19.87 -3.00 11.22
C GLY A 2 18.92 -3.75 10.26
N THR A 3 19.25 -3.98 9.00
CA THR A 3 18.33 -4.62 8.02
C THR A 3 18.64 -6.09 7.74
N TYR A 4 19.37 -6.75 8.63
CA TYR A 4 19.80 -8.17 8.46
C TYR A 4 20.42 -8.48 7.07
N GLY A 5 21.06 -7.48 6.45
CA GLY A 5 21.65 -7.59 5.11
C GLY A 5 20.63 -7.63 3.97
N THR A 6 19.37 -7.30 4.23
CA THR A 6 18.33 -7.18 3.19
C THR A 6 18.61 -5.97 2.30
N ILE A 7 19.09 -4.87 2.90
CA ILE A 7 19.46 -3.65 2.20
C ILE A 7 20.96 -3.42 2.34
N THR A 8 21.61 -3.10 1.24
CA THR A 8 23.04 -2.76 1.19
C THR A 8 23.24 -1.41 0.51
N GLY A 9 24.17 -0.60 1.04
CA GLY A 9 24.55 0.69 0.44
C GLY A 9 23.63 1.86 0.72
N ALA A 10 22.51 1.67 1.44
CA ALA A 10 21.68 2.79 1.84
C ALA A 10 22.23 3.47 3.11
N SER A 11 22.30 4.80 3.10
CA SER A 11 22.65 5.67 4.23
C SER A 11 21.43 6.35 4.85
N ASP A 12 20.43 6.59 4.03
CA ASP A 12 19.26 7.40 4.40
C ASP A 12 17.99 6.53 4.41
N TYR A 13 17.12 6.79 5.38
CA TYR A 13 15.92 6.01 5.60
C TYR A 13 14.74 6.92 5.95
N LEU A 14 13.60 6.61 5.37
CA LEU A 14 12.30 7.07 5.84
C LEU A 14 11.87 6.17 6.99
N LEU A 15 11.39 6.77 8.07
CA LEU A 15 10.91 6.08 9.25
C LEU A 15 9.44 6.39 9.43
N MET A 16 8.60 5.37 9.65
CA MET A 16 7.18 5.52 9.90
C MET A 16 6.82 4.88 11.22
N ALA A 17 6.52 5.73 12.20
CA ALA A 17 5.89 5.35 13.45
C ALA A 17 4.39 5.59 13.35
N TYR A 18 3.60 4.73 13.95
CA TYR A 18 2.17 4.89 14.06
C TYR A 18 1.61 4.09 15.23
N GLY A 19 0.41 4.48 15.72
CA GLY A 19 -0.29 3.82 16.80
C GLY A 19 -0.87 2.47 16.42
N ASP A 20 -1.39 1.74 17.42
CA ASP A 20 -2.16 0.53 17.17
C ASP A 20 -3.57 0.89 16.66
N GLY A 21 -4.14 0.02 15.87
CA GLY A 21 -5.49 0.16 15.35
C GLY A 21 -5.57 0.30 13.84
N ARG A 22 -6.79 0.14 13.33
CA ARG A 22 -7.10 0.11 11.91
C ARG A 22 -6.80 1.45 11.24
N GLU A 23 -7.32 2.53 11.79
CA GLU A 23 -7.18 3.87 11.22
C GLU A 23 -5.71 4.33 11.16
N SER A 24 -4.95 4.08 12.22
CA SER A 24 -3.52 4.40 12.26
C SER A 24 -2.74 3.65 11.19
N ALA A 25 -3.00 2.36 11.01
CA ALA A 25 -2.33 1.56 9.98
C ALA A 25 -2.72 2.00 8.57
N LEU A 26 -4.01 2.29 8.33
CA LEU A 26 -4.53 2.77 7.04
C LEU A 26 -3.88 4.12 6.67
N SER A 27 -3.91 5.07 7.60
CA SER A 27 -3.33 6.40 7.42
C SER A 27 -1.81 6.33 7.21
N ALA A 28 -1.10 5.49 7.96
CA ALA A 28 0.34 5.30 7.81
C ALA A 28 0.70 4.77 6.41
N GLY A 29 -0.04 3.78 5.91
CA GLY A 29 0.13 3.26 4.54
C GLY A 29 -0.08 4.35 3.49
N TYR A 30 -1.17 5.09 3.63
CA TYR A 30 -1.52 6.19 2.72
C TYR A 30 -0.45 7.30 2.72
N MET A 31 -0.08 7.83 3.89
CA MET A 31 0.87 8.94 4.00
C MET A 31 2.27 8.56 3.53
N MET A 32 2.76 7.40 3.93
CA MET A 32 4.10 6.98 3.52
C MET A 32 4.18 6.70 2.02
N GLU A 33 3.10 6.19 1.41
CA GLU A 33 3.07 5.97 -0.04
C GLU A 33 3.11 7.27 -0.82
N GLN A 34 2.49 8.35 -0.34
CA GLN A 34 2.65 9.68 -0.95
C GLN A 34 4.13 10.09 -0.99
N VAL A 35 4.88 9.85 0.09
CA VAL A 35 6.32 10.15 0.16
C VAL A 35 7.10 9.25 -0.80
N VAL A 36 6.77 7.96 -0.86
CA VAL A 36 7.39 6.98 -1.76
C VAL A 36 7.17 7.35 -3.23
N LEU A 37 5.95 7.70 -3.61
CA LEU A 37 5.62 8.14 -4.97
C LEU A 37 6.33 9.46 -5.31
N ARG A 38 6.41 10.38 -4.35
CA ARG A 38 7.18 11.63 -4.54
C ARG A 38 8.67 11.35 -4.73
N ALA A 39 9.27 10.49 -3.91
CA ALA A 39 10.65 10.07 -4.08
C ALA A 39 10.89 9.43 -5.47
N THR A 40 9.97 8.56 -5.90
CA THR A 40 10.00 7.93 -7.22
C THR A 40 9.96 8.97 -8.34
N SER A 41 9.12 9.99 -8.23
CA SER A 41 9.04 11.09 -9.22
C SER A 41 10.33 11.92 -9.31
N MET A 42 11.15 11.88 -8.26
CA MET A 42 12.50 12.51 -8.21
C MET A 42 13.61 11.56 -8.67
N GLY A 43 13.29 10.37 -9.15
CA GLY A 43 14.25 9.35 -9.57
C GLY A 43 14.93 8.60 -8.43
N LEU A 44 14.41 8.69 -7.20
CA LEU A 44 14.91 7.96 -6.05
C LEU A 44 14.27 6.58 -5.93
N GLY A 45 15.05 5.62 -5.47
CA GLY A 45 14.59 4.28 -5.12
C GLY A 45 14.18 4.20 -3.66
N THR A 46 13.13 3.43 -3.38
CA THR A 46 12.60 3.14 -2.04
C THR A 46 12.28 1.66 -1.91
N CYS A 47 12.10 1.17 -0.70
CA CYS A 47 11.67 -0.21 -0.43
C CYS A 47 10.95 -0.31 0.91
N TRP A 48 9.70 -0.75 0.90
CA TRP A 48 8.92 -0.99 2.11
C TRP A 48 9.49 -2.15 2.94
N ILE A 49 9.81 -1.90 4.22
CA ILE A 49 10.34 -2.90 5.15
C ILE A 49 9.56 -2.82 6.47
N ALA A 50 8.76 -3.85 6.76
CA ALA A 50 7.92 -3.93 7.96
C ALA A 50 8.44 -4.90 9.03
N ALA A 51 9.28 -5.89 8.66
CA ALA A 51 9.59 -7.00 9.56
C ALA A 51 11.08 -7.39 9.62
N THR A 52 11.90 -6.97 8.65
CA THR A 52 13.29 -7.42 8.52
C THR A 52 14.29 -6.34 8.91
N PHE A 53 14.02 -5.63 10.01
CA PHE A 53 14.93 -4.64 10.58
C PHE A 53 14.95 -4.72 12.11
N ARG A 54 16.03 -4.21 12.73
CA ARG A 54 16.16 -4.05 14.18
C ARG A 54 15.73 -2.64 14.56
N GLY A 55 14.56 -2.50 15.18
CA GLY A 55 14.00 -1.20 15.59
C GLY A 55 15.01 -0.34 16.35
N GLY A 56 15.68 -0.88 17.37
CA GLY A 56 16.64 -0.15 18.17
C GLY A 56 17.83 0.47 17.43
N ASP A 57 18.13 0.02 16.20
CA ASP A 57 19.17 0.66 15.38
C ASP A 57 18.66 1.95 14.71
N PHE A 58 17.33 2.08 14.57
CA PHE A 58 16.65 3.21 13.91
C PHE A 58 15.95 4.13 14.91
N ASP A 59 15.51 3.61 16.07
CA ASP A 59 14.87 4.39 17.14
C ASP A 59 15.84 5.27 17.91
N ARG A 60 17.15 5.01 17.84
CA ARG A 60 18.15 5.70 18.63
C ARG A 60 18.14 7.20 18.34
N GLY A 61 17.80 8.00 19.36
CA GLY A 61 17.72 9.45 19.26
C GLY A 61 16.43 9.98 18.63
N GLN A 62 15.46 9.11 18.37
CA GLN A 62 14.12 9.48 17.93
C GLN A 62 13.16 9.58 19.13
N THR A 63 12.17 10.46 19.00
CA THR A 63 11.05 10.56 19.94
C THR A 63 9.77 10.42 19.14
N TRP A 64 8.91 9.51 19.57
CA TRP A 64 7.62 9.28 18.94
C TRP A 64 6.50 9.83 19.82
N PRO A 65 5.35 10.26 19.25
CA PRO A 65 4.16 10.59 20.00
C PRO A 65 3.72 9.43 20.91
N ASP A 66 3.01 9.77 22.00
CA ASP A 66 2.49 8.77 22.93
C ASP A 66 1.59 7.75 22.21
N GLY A 67 1.84 6.47 22.43
CA GLY A 67 1.12 5.38 21.81
C GLY A 67 1.59 5.00 20.39
N GLU A 68 2.56 5.71 19.84
CA GLU A 68 3.17 5.37 18.57
C GLU A 68 4.51 4.65 18.73
N SER A 69 4.86 3.82 17.76
CA SER A 69 6.14 3.14 17.69
C SER A 69 6.59 2.96 16.24
N LEU A 70 7.90 2.88 16.03
CA LEU A 70 8.47 2.61 14.71
C LEU A 70 8.07 1.23 14.22
N LYS A 71 7.35 1.17 13.10
CA LYS A 71 6.84 -0.09 12.54
C LYS A 71 7.29 -0.35 11.10
N ILE A 72 7.63 0.71 10.37
CA ILE A 72 8.06 0.63 8.97
C ILE A 72 9.31 1.48 8.77
N ILE A 73 10.23 0.96 7.98
CA ILE A 73 11.32 1.75 7.43
C ILE A 73 11.35 1.61 5.91
N SER A 74 11.92 2.59 5.23
CA SER A 74 12.26 2.48 3.81
C SER A 74 13.61 3.13 3.56
N PRO A 75 14.60 2.44 3.00
CA PRO A 75 15.77 3.13 2.46
C PRO A 75 15.32 4.09 1.37
N VAL A 76 16.01 5.20 1.23
CA VAL A 76 15.81 6.18 0.16
C VAL A 76 17.15 6.60 -0.41
N GLY A 77 17.26 6.63 -1.74
CA GLY A 77 18.51 7.01 -2.39
C GLY A 77 18.54 6.70 -3.88
N GLY A 78 19.67 6.90 -4.52
CA GLY A 78 19.85 6.55 -5.91
C GLY A 78 19.60 5.05 -6.14
N PRO A 79 18.80 4.67 -7.16
CA PRO A 79 18.53 3.26 -7.44
C PRO A 79 19.84 2.52 -7.81
N ALA A 80 20.02 1.31 -7.29
CA ALA A 80 21.17 0.49 -7.64
C ALA A 80 21.21 0.18 -9.14
N SER A 81 22.36 0.33 -9.76
CA SER A 81 22.56 0.04 -11.19
C SER A 81 22.33 -1.44 -11.56
N ARG A 82 22.43 -2.34 -10.58
CA ARG A 82 22.14 -3.78 -10.73
C ARG A 82 21.49 -4.33 -9.47
N LYS A 83 20.41 -5.10 -9.62
CA LYS A 83 19.84 -5.87 -8.53
C LYS A 83 20.81 -6.97 -8.09
N SER A 84 21.05 -7.09 -6.78
CA SER A 84 21.83 -8.19 -6.25
C SER A 84 21.15 -9.54 -6.53
N LEU A 85 21.90 -10.63 -6.46
CA LEU A 85 21.33 -11.98 -6.63
C LEU A 85 20.24 -12.26 -5.58
N ARG A 86 20.43 -11.77 -4.36
CA ARG A 86 19.47 -11.87 -3.24
C ARG A 86 18.20 -11.10 -3.54
N ASP A 87 18.29 -9.87 -4.06
CA ASP A 87 17.13 -9.05 -4.43
C ASP A 87 16.33 -9.70 -5.55
N ARG A 88 16.99 -10.33 -6.51
CA ARG A 88 16.34 -11.08 -7.58
C ARG A 88 15.57 -12.28 -7.06
N LEU A 89 16.16 -13.05 -6.14
CA LEU A 89 15.51 -14.20 -5.50
C LEU A 89 14.32 -13.77 -4.64
N THR A 90 14.47 -12.72 -3.83
CA THR A 90 13.39 -12.20 -2.97
C THR A 90 12.23 -11.66 -3.82
N SER A 91 12.52 -10.90 -4.87
CA SER A 91 11.51 -10.39 -5.80
C SER A 91 10.79 -11.50 -6.56
N ALA A 92 11.51 -12.55 -6.96
CA ALA A 92 10.94 -13.72 -7.63
C ALA A 92 10.04 -14.52 -6.68
N PHE A 93 10.47 -14.73 -5.42
CA PHE A 93 9.67 -15.41 -4.40
C PHE A 93 8.36 -14.65 -4.08
N ALA A 94 8.45 -13.34 -3.90
CA ALA A 94 7.30 -12.48 -3.64
C ALA A 94 6.43 -12.25 -4.88
N ARG A 95 6.83 -12.70 -6.07
CA ARG A 95 6.13 -12.42 -7.34
C ARG A 95 5.83 -10.93 -7.53
N SER A 96 6.73 -10.06 -7.08
CA SER A 96 6.50 -8.61 -6.97
C SER A 96 6.17 -7.90 -8.31
N GLY A 97 6.47 -8.53 -9.44
CA GLY A 97 6.15 -8.03 -10.78
C GLY A 97 4.78 -8.45 -11.31
N THR A 98 4.03 -9.30 -10.60
CA THR A 98 2.71 -9.77 -11.06
C THR A 98 1.58 -9.01 -10.39
N ARG A 99 0.46 -8.92 -11.07
CA ARG A 99 -0.78 -8.36 -10.52
C ARG A 99 -1.94 -9.32 -10.82
N LYS A 100 -2.89 -9.42 -9.89
CA LYS A 100 -4.12 -10.16 -10.09
C LYS A 100 -4.91 -9.54 -11.24
N PRO A 101 -5.70 -10.32 -11.98
CA PRO A 101 -6.62 -9.80 -12.99
C PRO A 101 -7.55 -8.72 -12.41
N PHE A 102 -7.85 -7.68 -13.19
CA PHE A 102 -8.66 -6.54 -12.76
C PHE A 102 -10.03 -6.99 -12.23
N GLY A 103 -10.73 -7.84 -12.95
CA GLY A 103 -12.04 -8.35 -12.56
C GLY A 103 -12.06 -9.35 -11.38
N GLU A 104 -10.88 -9.77 -10.86
CA GLU A 104 -10.79 -10.49 -9.59
C GLU A 104 -10.69 -9.55 -8.38
N LEU A 105 -10.42 -8.28 -8.63
CA LEU A 105 -10.23 -7.27 -7.59
C LEU A 105 -11.40 -6.30 -7.52
N PHE A 106 -12.02 -5.98 -8.66
CA PHE A 106 -12.99 -4.90 -8.79
C PHE A 106 -14.28 -5.38 -9.42
N PHE A 107 -15.40 -4.93 -8.87
CA PHE A 107 -16.72 -5.46 -9.16
C PHE A 107 -17.72 -4.33 -9.42
N ASP A 108 -18.76 -4.62 -10.23
CA ASP A 108 -19.84 -3.70 -10.57
C ASP A 108 -21.12 -4.04 -9.78
N GLY A 109 -21.61 -3.11 -9.00
CA GLY A 109 -22.81 -3.20 -8.18
C GLY A 109 -22.77 -4.25 -7.07
N SER A 110 -22.10 -5.39 -7.29
CA SER A 110 -22.02 -6.46 -6.31
C SER A 110 -20.82 -7.38 -6.55
N PHE A 111 -20.38 -8.08 -5.50
CA PHE A 111 -19.35 -9.10 -5.63
C PHE A 111 -19.75 -10.19 -6.62
N GLY A 112 -18.79 -10.63 -7.43
CA GLY A 112 -18.98 -11.67 -8.44
C GLY A 112 -19.33 -11.12 -9.83
N VAL A 113 -19.66 -9.84 -9.98
CA VAL A 113 -19.83 -9.18 -11.27
C VAL A 113 -18.54 -8.38 -11.57
N PRO A 114 -17.65 -8.84 -12.46
CA PRO A 114 -16.41 -8.13 -12.74
C PRO A 114 -16.66 -6.73 -13.30
N LEU A 115 -15.94 -5.73 -12.79
CA LEU A 115 -15.97 -4.38 -13.32
C LEU A 115 -15.20 -4.29 -14.65
N SER A 116 -15.70 -3.52 -15.61
CA SER A 116 -14.96 -3.18 -16.83
C SER A 116 -13.82 -2.20 -16.53
N GLU A 117 -12.67 -2.39 -17.17
CA GLU A 117 -11.57 -1.41 -17.14
C GLU A 117 -11.94 -0.07 -17.79
N GLU A 118 -12.99 -0.04 -18.61
CA GLU A 118 -13.54 1.17 -19.26
C GLU A 118 -14.59 1.89 -18.40
N SER A 119 -14.86 1.42 -17.17
CA SER A 119 -15.81 2.06 -16.24
C SER A 119 -15.29 3.43 -15.76
N LEU A 120 -16.21 4.22 -15.16
CA LEU A 120 -15.89 5.56 -14.63
C LEU A 120 -14.62 5.60 -13.76
N PHE A 121 -14.42 4.59 -12.91
CA PHE A 121 -13.26 4.48 -12.02
C PHE A 121 -12.20 3.49 -12.51
N GLY A 122 -12.30 3.00 -13.75
CA GLY A 122 -11.44 1.95 -14.26
C GLY A 122 -9.96 2.31 -14.24
N GLU A 123 -9.60 3.51 -14.68
CA GLU A 123 -8.22 3.99 -14.68
C GLU A 123 -7.67 4.12 -13.26
N SER A 124 -8.42 4.73 -12.35
CA SER A 124 -7.98 4.93 -10.96
C SER A 124 -7.87 3.61 -10.19
N LEU A 125 -8.75 2.66 -10.45
CA LEU A 125 -8.67 1.30 -9.90
C LEU A 125 -7.50 0.52 -10.53
N ALA A 126 -7.16 0.77 -11.79
CA ALA A 126 -5.95 0.22 -12.40
C ALA A 126 -4.68 0.75 -11.72
N MET A 127 -4.65 2.03 -11.33
CA MET A 127 -3.54 2.58 -10.53
C MET A 127 -3.48 1.94 -9.14
N LEU A 128 -4.61 1.77 -8.45
CA LEU A 128 -4.67 1.04 -7.18
C LEU A 128 -4.11 -0.39 -7.34
N ARG A 129 -4.47 -1.09 -8.42
CA ARG A 129 -3.98 -2.44 -8.72
C ARG A 129 -2.46 -2.51 -8.84
N LEU A 130 -1.80 -1.43 -9.26
CA LEU A 130 -0.33 -1.34 -9.37
C LEU A 130 0.36 -1.12 -8.03
N ALA A 131 -0.36 -0.69 -7.00
CA ALA A 131 0.19 -0.42 -5.67
C ALA A 131 1.01 -1.60 -5.11
N PRO A 132 2.11 -1.33 -4.39
CA PRO A 132 2.84 -2.39 -3.71
C PRO A 132 2.06 -2.93 -2.51
N SER A 133 2.32 -4.17 -2.14
CA SER A 133 1.76 -4.78 -0.93
C SER A 133 2.68 -5.82 -0.34
N SER A 134 2.53 -6.09 0.94
CA SER A 134 3.29 -7.11 1.67
C SER A 134 3.18 -8.46 0.97
N VAL A 135 4.33 -9.05 0.64
CA VAL A 135 4.47 -10.29 -0.15
C VAL A 135 3.60 -10.33 -1.43
N ASN A 136 3.33 -9.15 -2.00
CA ASN A 136 2.45 -8.97 -3.15
C ASN A 136 1.03 -9.56 -2.96
N SER A 137 0.51 -9.45 -1.74
CA SER A 137 -0.78 -10.04 -1.34
C SER A 137 -1.98 -9.44 -2.06
N GLN A 138 -1.90 -8.14 -2.43
CA GLN A 138 -2.97 -7.37 -3.07
C GLN A 138 -4.31 -7.58 -2.34
N PRO A 139 -4.40 -7.15 -1.06
CA PRO A 139 -5.49 -7.54 -0.17
C PRO A 139 -6.79 -6.79 -0.42
N TRP A 140 -6.75 -5.75 -1.20
CA TRP A 140 -7.88 -4.88 -1.52
C TRP A 140 -8.89 -5.53 -2.48
N ARG A 141 -10.14 -5.13 -2.32
CA ARG A 141 -11.24 -5.32 -3.27
C ARG A 141 -12.04 -4.03 -3.33
N ALA A 142 -12.69 -3.76 -4.46
CA ALA A 142 -13.64 -2.67 -4.57
C ALA A 142 -14.90 -3.10 -5.30
N VAL A 143 -16.03 -2.52 -4.86
CA VAL A 143 -17.31 -2.60 -5.56
C VAL A 143 -17.72 -1.19 -5.93
N VAL A 144 -17.97 -0.95 -7.19
CA VAL A 144 -18.45 0.33 -7.72
C VAL A 144 -19.97 0.28 -7.78
N CYS A 145 -20.61 1.25 -7.13
CA CYS A 145 -22.05 1.47 -7.18
C CYS A 145 -22.29 2.92 -7.59
N ASP A 146 -22.71 3.13 -8.82
CA ASP A 146 -22.90 4.47 -9.42
C ASP A 146 -21.63 5.34 -9.29
N SER A 147 -21.69 6.39 -8.47
CA SER A 147 -20.58 7.31 -8.18
C SER A 147 -19.83 6.99 -6.90
N THR A 148 -20.06 5.83 -6.30
CA THR A 148 -19.45 5.43 -5.03
C THR A 148 -18.57 4.19 -5.25
N VAL A 149 -17.36 4.21 -4.70
CA VAL A 149 -16.45 3.08 -4.68
C VAL A 149 -16.34 2.56 -3.25
N HIS A 150 -16.83 1.37 -2.99
CA HIS A 150 -16.74 0.70 -1.69
C HIS A 150 -15.48 -0.14 -1.63
N PHE A 151 -14.61 0.15 -0.68
CA PHE A 151 -13.32 -0.54 -0.52
C PHE A 151 -13.37 -1.58 0.59
N TYR A 152 -12.76 -2.73 0.32
CA TYR A 152 -12.72 -3.87 1.24
C TYR A 152 -11.29 -4.39 1.35
N CYS A 153 -10.96 -4.91 2.52
CA CYS A 153 -9.70 -5.57 2.79
C CYS A 153 -9.91 -7.06 3.09
N LYS A 154 -9.06 -7.91 2.55
CA LYS A 154 -9.14 -9.37 2.72
C LYS A 154 -9.06 -9.83 4.17
N SER A 155 -8.51 -9.04 5.08
CA SER A 155 -8.36 -9.42 6.48
C SER A 155 -8.08 -8.17 7.33
N ALA A 156 -8.47 -8.21 8.59
CA ALA A 156 -8.12 -7.18 9.58
C ALA A 156 -6.65 -7.26 10.08
N LYS A 157 -5.78 -8.03 9.45
CA LYS A 157 -4.36 -8.07 9.80
C LYS A 157 -3.72 -6.69 9.58
N PRO A 158 -2.94 -6.16 10.54
CA PRO A 158 -2.37 -4.82 10.46
C PRO A 158 -1.63 -4.52 9.15
N LEU A 159 -0.84 -5.47 8.63
CA LEU A 159 -0.14 -5.29 7.35
C LEU A 159 -1.09 -5.21 6.15
N TYR A 160 -2.23 -5.89 6.16
CA TYR A 160 -3.21 -5.80 5.08
C TYR A 160 -3.98 -4.48 5.11
N ILE A 161 -4.23 -3.96 6.30
CA ILE A 161 -4.82 -2.62 6.48
C ILE A 161 -3.84 -1.56 5.98
N LEU A 162 -2.57 -1.65 6.35
CA LEU A 162 -1.51 -0.77 5.85
C LEU A 162 -1.40 -0.84 4.32
N ASP A 163 -1.39 -2.05 3.74
CA ASP A 163 -1.38 -2.26 2.30
C ASP A 163 -2.61 -1.62 1.62
N SER A 164 -3.79 -1.66 2.29
CA SER A 164 -4.99 -0.99 1.79
C SER A 164 -4.83 0.52 1.75
N GLY A 165 -4.19 1.12 2.77
CA GLY A 165 -3.83 2.54 2.77
C GLY A 165 -2.93 2.92 1.59
N ILE A 166 -1.94 2.08 1.27
CA ILE A 166 -1.10 2.23 0.08
C ILE A 166 -1.96 2.24 -1.19
N GLY A 167 -2.87 1.26 -1.33
CA GLY A 167 -3.77 1.18 -2.47
C GLY A 167 -4.69 2.39 -2.61
N LEU A 168 -5.28 2.86 -1.50
CA LEU A 168 -6.13 4.06 -1.48
C LEU A 168 -5.37 5.32 -1.89
N CYS A 169 -4.07 5.43 -1.54
CA CYS A 169 -3.22 6.53 -2.00
C CYS A 169 -3.11 6.55 -3.53
N HIS A 170 -2.85 5.41 -4.17
CA HIS A 170 -2.78 5.31 -5.63
C HIS A 170 -4.11 5.69 -6.29
N PHE A 171 -5.24 5.18 -5.77
CA PHE A 171 -6.57 5.51 -6.27
C PHE A 171 -6.84 7.02 -6.19
N HIS A 172 -6.66 7.59 -4.99
CA HIS A 172 -6.94 9.01 -4.75
C HIS A 172 -6.09 9.94 -5.61
N LEU A 173 -4.79 9.64 -5.76
CA LEU A 173 -3.91 10.44 -6.60
C LEU A 173 -4.31 10.35 -8.08
N ALA A 174 -4.79 9.21 -8.54
CA ALA A 174 -5.30 9.06 -9.90
C ALA A 174 -6.59 9.86 -10.11
N GLU A 175 -7.55 9.81 -9.19
CA GLU A 175 -8.76 10.65 -9.24
C GLU A 175 -8.43 12.15 -9.24
N ASN A 176 -7.50 12.58 -8.38
CA ASN A 176 -7.06 13.98 -8.35
C ASN A 176 -6.40 14.42 -9.67
N ALA A 177 -5.68 13.52 -10.33
CA ALA A 177 -5.00 13.83 -11.59
C ALA A 177 -5.98 14.14 -12.74
N ILE A 178 -7.19 13.57 -12.70
CA ILE A 178 -8.26 13.87 -13.65
C ILE A 178 -9.22 14.97 -13.17
N GLY A 179 -8.92 15.60 -12.02
CA GLY A 179 -9.71 16.70 -11.45
C GLY A 179 -10.98 16.25 -10.72
N ALA A 180 -11.11 14.96 -10.43
CA ALA A 180 -12.22 14.47 -9.62
C ALA A 180 -12.06 14.91 -8.15
N VAL A 181 -13.18 15.21 -7.51
CA VAL A 181 -13.25 15.59 -6.10
C VAL A 181 -14.07 14.53 -5.36
N GLY A 182 -13.48 13.92 -4.36
CA GLY A 182 -14.13 12.93 -3.52
C GLY A 182 -13.52 12.89 -2.13
N GLU A 183 -14.20 12.19 -1.23
CA GLU A 183 -13.74 11.99 0.14
C GLU A 183 -13.85 10.51 0.54
N PHE A 184 -13.00 10.07 1.45
CA PHE A 184 -13.13 8.76 2.07
C PHE A 184 -14.00 8.89 3.31
N VAL A 185 -15.10 8.13 3.33
CA VAL A 185 -16.06 8.12 4.45
C VAL A 185 -16.43 6.68 4.82
N GLU A 186 -16.81 6.46 6.07
CA GLU A 186 -17.45 5.20 6.47
C GLU A 186 -18.95 5.29 6.19
N LEU A 187 -19.47 4.35 5.40
CA LEU A 187 -20.89 4.27 5.09
C LEU A 187 -21.52 3.11 5.87
N ALA A 188 -22.75 3.34 6.36
CA ALA A 188 -23.53 2.31 7.05
C ALA A 188 -24.15 1.29 6.07
N ASP A 189 -24.37 1.69 4.82
CA ASP A 189 -24.93 0.85 3.77
C ASP A 189 -23.89 0.59 2.69
N PHE A 190 -23.60 -0.67 2.46
CA PHE A 190 -22.59 -1.11 1.51
C PHE A 190 -22.88 -2.53 1.00
N PRO A 191 -22.41 -2.91 -0.20
CA PRO A 191 -22.51 -4.26 -0.71
C PRO A 191 -21.95 -5.30 0.25
N VAL A 192 -22.75 -6.31 0.60
CA VAL A 192 -22.34 -7.33 1.59
C VAL A 192 -21.15 -8.11 1.08
N PRO A 193 -20.00 -8.06 1.76
CA PRO A 193 -18.80 -8.75 1.32
C PRO A 193 -18.86 -10.25 1.63
N PRO A 194 -18.14 -11.08 0.86
CA PRO A 194 -17.82 -12.45 1.26
C PRO A 194 -17.17 -12.49 2.66
N ALA A 195 -17.29 -13.62 3.34
CA ALA A 195 -16.89 -13.78 4.74
C ALA A 195 -15.39 -13.50 5.02
N ASP A 196 -14.55 -13.59 4.00
CA ASP A 196 -13.12 -13.34 4.07
C ASP A 196 -12.72 -11.88 3.82
N LEU A 197 -13.68 -11.01 3.53
CA LEU A 197 -13.47 -9.58 3.34
C LEU A 197 -14.02 -8.75 4.49
N ARG A 198 -13.44 -7.55 4.67
CA ARG A 198 -13.87 -6.52 5.63
C ARG A 198 -13.98 -5.17 4.91
N TYR A 199 -15.05 -4.46 5.20
CA TYR A 199 -15.30 -3.09 4.72
C TYR A 199 -14.46 -2.08 5.51
#